data_c48c3e6bd57af95542ec232e6727269d
#
_entry.id   c48c3e6bd57af95542ec232e6727269d
#
_cell.length_a   1.000
_cell.length_b   1.000
_cell.length_c   1.000
_cell.angle_alpha   90.00
_cell.angle_beta   90.00
_cell.angle_gamma   90.00
#
_symmetry.space_group_name_H-M   'P 1'
#
loop_
_entity.id
_entity.type
_entity.pdbx_description
1 polymer ?
#
loop_
_entity_poly.entity_id
_entity_poly.type
_entity_poly.pdbx_seq_one_letter_code
_entity_poly.pdbx_strand_id
1 'polypeptide(L)'
;MVLSLAACGAKETTPETKAPEAAAPVETKAPVEEAPAAPTSLNIYGIYKSESPYFVNEAASIEKALNDKGAEYGIEVTWHFLNCDGDAEKYMTQIDTAIADNADAIVTCIPDQTMSEAVVAKCEAAGVLIVACDDPLKDGDNNKLAPWFGIDAYNIGYAAGEWMADYATKNNMTEDETVGVLYMTMN
;
A
#
# COMPACT_ATOMS: atom_id res chain seq x y z
N MET A 1 53.73 27.39 -16.37
CA MET A 1 54.86 27.73 -15.47
C MET A 1 55.08 26.52 -14.58
N VAL A 2 56.16 25.85 -14.86
CA VAL A 2 56.61 24.57 -14.25
C VAL A 2 57.32 24.91 -12.96
N LEU A 3 57.14 24.11 -11.90
CA LEU A 3 58.25 23.83 -10.99
C LEU A 3 58.00 22.50 -10.25
N SER A 4 58.82 21.55 -10.61
CA SER A 4 59.13 20.33 -9.88
C SER A 4 60.09 20.63 -8.75
N LEU A 5 59.99 19.94 -7.60
CA LEU A 5 61.14 19.72 -6.73
C LEU A 5 61.03 18.35 -6.08
N ALA A 6 61.96 17.50 -6.45
CA ALA A 6 62.31 16.26 -5.80
C ALA A 6 63.34 16.56 -4.68
N ALA A 7 63.24 15.85 -3.55
CA ALA A 7 64.38 15.70 -2.66
C ALA A 7 64.36 14.33 -1.95
N CYS A 8 65.50 13.70 -2.11
CA CYS A 8 65.94 12.40 -1.62
C CYS A 8 66.05 12.28 -0.08
N GLY A 9 65.82 11.07 0.40
CA GLY A 9 66.80 10.30 1.14
C GLY A 9 66.77 10.39 2.66
N ALA A 10 66.49 9.25 3.31
CA ALA A 10 67.41 8.61 4.24
C ALA A 10 66.75 7.35 4.84
N LYS A 11 67.48 6.31 4.81
CA LYS A 11 67.17 4.97 5.31
C LYS A 11 67.64 4.91 6.75
N GLU A 12 66.74 4.75 7.70
CA GLU A 12 67.09 4.34 9.07
C GLU A 12 66.39 3.05 9.42
N THR A 13 67.20 2.06 9.74
CA THR A 13 66.83 0.75 10.27
C THR A 13 66.62 0.85 11.79
N THR A 14 65.47 0.44 12.27
CA THR A 14 65.22 0.21 13.70
C THR A 14 64.48 -1.13 13.89
N PRO A 15 64.72 -1.84 15.02
CA PRO A 15 64.55 -3.28 15.09
C PRO A 15 63.11 -3.71 15.32
N GLU A 16 62.82 -4.90 14.80
CA GLU A 16 61.58 -5.65 14.94
C GLU A 16 61.25 -5.92 16.41
N THR A 17 60.14 -5.29 16.88
CA THR A 17 59.50 -5.69 18.15
C THR A 17 58.26 -6.51 17.81
N LYS A 18 58.35 -7.80 18.11
CA LYS A 18 57.27 -8.78 17.96
C LYS A 18 56.08 -8.35 18.82
N ALA A 19 54.99 -7.93 18.18
CA ALA A 19 53.71 -7.68 18.85
C ALA A 19 53.00 -9.00 19.18
N PRO A 20 52.22 -9.06 20.28
CA PRO A 20 51.48 -10.27 20.65
C PRO A 20 50.34 -10.52 19.69
N GLU A 21 50.17 -11.78 19.34
CA GLU A 21 49.10 -12.34 18.52
C GLU A 21 47.72 -11.98 19.15
N ALA A 22 46.97 -11.11 18.45
CA ALA A 22 45.62 -10.76 18.85
C ALA A 22 44.70 -11.96 18.60
N ALA A 23 44.06 -12.44 19.66
CA ALA A 23 43.04 -13.47 19.61
C ALA A 23 41.89 -13.02 18.68
N ALA A 24 41.47 -13.91 17.79
CA ALA A 24 40.36 -13.70 16.90
C ALA A 24 39.08 -13.37 17.69
N PRO A 25 38.21 -12.43 17.17
CA PRO A 25 36.94 -12.14 17.79
C PRO A 25 36.05 -13.38 17.76
N VAL A 26 35.60 -13.82 18.94
CA VAL A 26 34.52 -14.82 19.04
C VAL A 26 33.25 -14.15 18.49
N GLU A 27 32.81 -14.57 17.31
CA GLU A 27 31.49 -14.21 16.80
C GLU A 27 30.42 -14.77 17.74
N THR A 28 29.90 -13.92 18.60
CA THR A 28 28.67 -14.20 19.36
C THR A 28 27.51 -14.15 18.36
N LYS A 29 27.07 -15.29 17.87
CA LYS A 29 25.81 -15.38 17.14
C LYS A 29 24.72 -14.83 18.05
N ALA A 30 24.13 -13.69 17.63
CA ALA A 30 22.89 -13.19 18.22
C ALA A 30 21.82 -14.32 18.17
N PRO A 31 20.94 -14.42 19.17
CA PRO A 31 19.83 -15.37 19.11
C PRO A 31 19.03 -15.08 17.85
N VAL A 32 18.84 -16.08 17.01
CA VAL A 32 17.87 -16.03 15.91
C VAL A 32 16.51 -16.00 16.59
N GLU A 33 15.87 -14.84 16.60
CA GLU A 33 14.48 -14.72 17.01
C GLU A 33 13.65 -15.57 16.03
N GLU A 34 13.09 -16.65 16.54
CA GLU A 34 12.28 -17.56 15.74
C GLU A 34 11.07 -16.79 15.24
N ALA A 35 10.93 -16.67 13.92
CA ALA A 35 9.79 -15.97 13.31
C ALA A 35 8.49 -16.57 13.88
N PRO A 36 7.48 -15.74 14.23
CA PRO A 36 6.22 -16.24 14.75
C PRO A 36 5.63 -17.27 13.79
N ALA A 37 5.07 -18.35 14.34
CA ALA A 37 4.43 -19.38 13.54
C ALA A 37 3.35 -18.76 12.66
N ALA A 38 3.28 -19.17 11.38
CA ALA A 38 2.26 -18.68 10.47
C ALA A 38 0.86 -18.96 11.04
N PRO A 39 -0.10 -18.01 10.90
CA PRO A 39 -1.47 -18.20 11.38
C PRO A 39 -2.11 -19.40 10.66
N THR A 40 -2.98 -20.13 11.35
CA THR A 40 -3.77 -21.22 10.78
C THR A 40 -5.15 -20.78 10.33
N SER A 41 -5.59 -19.60 10.75
CA SER A 41 -6.86 -18.98 10.35
C SER A 41 -6.71 -17.47 10.25
N LEU A 42 -7.52 -16.83 9.41
CA LEU A 42 -7.64 -15.39 9.26
C LEU A 42 -9.11 -14.97 9.25
N ASN A 43 -9.43 -13.94 10.02
CA ASN A 43 -10.73 -13.29 10.08
C ASN A 43 -10.65 -11.95 9.35
N ILE A 44 -11.25 -11.82 8.17
CA ILE A 44 -11.08 -10.68 7.26
C ILE A 44 -12.43 -10.02 6.98
N TYR A 45 -12.47 -8.69 7.13
CA TYR A 45 -13.64 -7.88 6.85
C TYR A 45 -13.45 -7.06 5.59
N GLY A 46 -14.45 -7.10 4.68
CA GLY A 46 -14.61 -6.18 3.58
C GLY A 46 -15.66 -5.13 3.93
N ILE A 47 -15.26 -3.86 4.10
CA ILE A 47 -16.16 -2.77 4.49
C ILE A 47 -16.20 -1.73 3.38
N TYR A 48 -17.35 -1.64 2.70
CA TYR A 48 -17.52 -0.89 1.46
C TYR A 48 -18.50 0.27 1.60
N LYS A 49 -18.26 1.33 0.82
CA LYS A 49 -19.12 2.52 0.81
C LYS A 49 -20.49 2.29 0.17
N SER A 50 -20.65 1.26 -0.66
CA SER A 50 -21.95 0.95 -1.27
C SER A 50 -22.06 -0.52 -1.68
N GLU A 51 -23.28 -0.98 -1.93
CA GLU A 51 -23.61 -2.32 -2.43
C GLU A 51 -23.90 -2.30 -3.96
N SER A 52 -23.21 -1.40 -4.68
CA SER A 52 -23.32 -1.39 -6.14
C SER A 52 -22.76 -2.69 -6.75
N PRO A 53 -23.20 -3.09 -7.95
CA PRO A 53 -22.65 -4.28 -8.63
C PRO A 53 -21.14 -4.27 -8.79
N TYR A 54 -20.52 -3.10 -8.86
CA TYR A 54 -19.07 -2.93 -8.90
C TYR A 54 -18.43 -3.49 -7.61
N PHE A 55 -18.82 -2.99 -6.44
CA PHE A 55 -18.24 -3.41 -5.16
C PHE A 55 -18.63 -4.84 -4.76
N VAL A 56 -19.84 -5.29 -5.11
CA VAL A 56 -20.23 -6.68 -4.89
C VAL A 56 -19.35 -7.65 -5.68
N ASN A 57 -19.05 -7.34 -6.95
CA ASN A 57 -18.16 -8.17 -7.78
C ASN A 57 -16.70 -8.10 -7.30
N GLU A 58 -16.23 -6.93 -6.86
CA GLU A 58 -14.90 -6.77 -6.28
C GLU A 58 -14.76 -7.62 -5.00
N ALA A 59 -15.70 -7.48 -4.07
CA ALA A 59 -15.72 -8.25 -2.82
C ALA A 59 -15.75 -9.78 -3.06
N ALA A 60 -16.59 -10.24 -3.98
CA ALA A 60 -16.65 -11.66 -4.35
C ALA A 60 -15.33 -12.16 -4.97
N SER A 61 -14.65 -11.31 -5.74
CA SER A 61 -13.35 -11.64 -6.33
C SER A 61 -12.25 -11.73 -5.27
N ILE A 62 -12.28 -10.82 -4.28
CA ILE A 62 -11.37 -10.83 -3.13
C ILE A 62 -11.60 -12.08 -2.28
N GLU A 63 -12.86 -12.37 -1.92
CA GLU A 63 -13.21 -13.57 -1.18
C GLU A 63 -12.69 -14.84 -1.85
N LYS A 64 -12.93 -14.95 -3.17
CA LYS A 64 -12.41 -16.08 -3.94
C LYS A 64 -10.88 -16.17 -3.88
N ALA A 65 -10.17 -15.06 -4.07
CA ALA A 65 -8.72 -15.03 -4.06
C ALA A 65 -8.15 -15.38 -2.66
N LEU A 66 -8.79 -14.90 -1.60
CA LEU A 66 -8.42 -15.22 -0.22
C LEU A 66 -8.60 -16.71 0.07
N ASN A 67 -9.73 -17.31 -0.35
CA ASN A 67 -9.99 -18.73 -0.17
C ASN A 67 -9.01 -19.60 -0.98
N ASP A 68 -8.74 -19.24 -2.24
CA ASP A 68 -7.78 -19.95 -3.09
C ASP A 68 -6.37 -19.92 -2.46
N LYS A 69 -5.92 -18.75 -1.98
CA LYS A 69 -4.63 -18.59 -1.32
C LYS A 69 -4.59 -19.21 0.06
N GLY A 70 -5.66 -19.09 0.84
CA GLY A 70 -5.77 -19.77 2.12
C GLY A 70 -5.59 -21.29 1.97
N ALA A 71 -6.26 -21.89 0.99
CA ALA A 71 -6.10 -23.32 0.69
C ALA A 71 -4.65 -23.69 0.26
N GLU A 72 -3.98 -22.84 -0.53
CA GLU A 72 -2.60 -23.02 -0.94
C GLU A 72 -1.63 -23.05 0.25
N TYR A 73 -1.86 -22.19 1.25
CA TYR A 73 -1.00 -22.04 2.43
C TYR A 73 -1.48 -22.82 3.67
N GLY A 74 -2.61 -23.54 3.57
CA GLY A 74 -3.21 -24.27 4.70
C GLY A 74 -3.81 -23.35 5.77
N ILE A 75 -4.29 -22.16 5.36
CA ILE A 75 -4.90 -21.15 6.22
C ILE A 75 -6.42 -21.17 5.97
N GLU A 76 -7.22 -21.28 7.03
CA GLU A 76 -8.66 -21.10 6.95
C GLU A 76 -8.98 -19.59 6.92
N VAL A 77 -9.78 -19.14 5.94
CA VAL A 77 -10.17 -17.74 5.82
C VAL A 77 -11.67 -17.58 6.07
N THR A 78 -12.02 -16.68 6.98
CA THR A 78 -13.38 -16.20 7.17
C THR A 78 -13.49 -14.80 6.55
N TRP A 79 -14.43 -14.62 5.62
CA TRP A 79 -14.68 -13.34 4.94
C TRP A 79 -16.05 -12.79 5.33
N HIS A 80 -16.06 -11.51 5.71
CA HIS A 80 -17.29 -10.76 6.05
C HIS A 80 -17.44 -9.56 5.11
N PHE A 81 -18.52 -9.53 4.33
CA PHE A 81 -18.85 -8.39 3.49
C PHE A 81 -19.85 -7.47 4.20
N LEU A 82 -19.46 -6.20 4.40
CA LEU A 82 -20.31 -5.16 4.99
C LEU A 82 -20.40 -3.96 4.07
N ASN A 83 -21.55 -3.31 4.07
CA ASN A 83 -21.82 -2.11 3.30
C ASN A 83 -22.36 -1.00 4.21
N CYS A 84 -21.79 0.19 4.13
CA CYS A 84 -22.19 1.33 4.93
C CYS A 84 -23.22 2.26 4.24
N ASP A 85 -23.59 2.02 2.99
CA ASP A 85 -24.54 2.82 2.21
C ASP A 85 -24.17 4.33 2.12
N GLY A 86 -22.87 4.63 2.10
CA GLY A 86 -22.35 6.00 2.12
C GLY A 86 -22.44 6.71 3.47
N ASP A 87 -22.91 6.02 4.51
CA ASP A 87 -23.06 6.58 5.85
C ASP A 87 -21.75 6.45 6.65
N ALA A 88 -21.18 7.60 7.02
CA ALA A 88 -19.92 7.67 7.76
C ALA A 88 -20.02 7.10 9.18
N GLU A 89 -21.15 7.27 9.88
CA GLU A 89 -21.34 6.75 11.23
C GLU A 89 -21.50 5.23 11.20
N LYS A 90 -22.27 4.72 10.23
CA LYS A 90 -22.40 3.28 10.00
C LYS A 90 -21.06 2.66 9.65
N TYR A 91 -20.26 3.33 8.80
CA TYR A 91 -18.93 2.89 8.46
C TYR A 91 -18.03 2.73 9.69
N MET A 92 -17.95 3.77 10.53
CA MET A 92 -17.16 3.70 11.78
C MET A 92 -17.64 2.62 12.72
N THR A 93 -18.96 2.41 12.82
CA THR A 93 -19.56 1.32 13.63
C THR A 93 -19.14 -0.06 13.08
N GLN A 94 -19.05 -0.22 11.77
CA GLN A 94 -18.60 -1.46 11.14
C GLN A 94 -17.09 -1.71 11.36
N ILE A 95 -16.26 -0.66 11.34
CA ILE A 95 -14.85 -0.74 11.75
C ILE A 95 -14.74 -1.20 13.22
N ASP A 96 -15.52 -0.59 14.12
CA ASP A 96 -15.54 -0.99 15.52
C ASP A 96 -16.01 -2.44 15.72
N THR A 97 -16.97 -2.87 14.94
CA THR A 97 -17.45 -4.26 14.96
C THR A 97 -16.37 -5.24 14.52
N ALA A 98 -15.67 -4.95 13.42
CA ALA A 98 -14.57 -5.78 12.94
C ALA A 98 -13.44 -5.89 13.98
N ILE A 99 -13.05 -4.76 14.60
CA ILE A 99 -12.05 -4.74 15.66
C ILE A 99 -12.50 -5.57 16.87
N ALA A 100 -13.75 -5.41 17.30
CA ALA A 100 -14.31 -6.16 18.44
C ALA A 100 -14.43 -7.66 18.19
N ASP A 101 -14.59 -8.05 16.93
CA ASP A 101 -14.60 -9.46 16.47
C ASP A 101 -13.20 -10.02 16.20
N ASN A 102 -12.16 -9.31 16.61
CA ASN A 102 -10.75 -9.67 16.42
C ASN A 102 -10.41 -9.92 14.93
N ALA A 103 -10.80 -9.02 14.06
CA ALA A 103 -10.38 -9.06 12.67
C ALA A 103 -8.84 -9.02 12.56
N ASP A 104 -8.27 -9.87 11.73
CA ASP A 104 -6.84 -9.82 11.39
C ASP A 104 -6.57 -8.73 10.35
N ALA A 105 -7.53 -8.53 9.44
CA ALA A 105 -7.44 -7.50 8.40
C ALA A 105 -8.80 -6.93 8.02
N ILE A 106 -8.76 -5.67 7.55
CA ILE A 106 -9.90 -4.97 6.95
C ILE A 106 -9.51 -4.52 5.55
N VAL A 107 -10.27 -4.92 4.54
CA VAL A 107 -10.23 -4.39 3.18
C VAL A 107 -11.35 -3.37 3.04
N THR A 108 -11.05 -2.14 2.62
CA THR A 108 -12.06 -1.09 2.68
C THR A 108 -12.04 -0.12 1.52
N CYS A 109 -13.25 0.29 1.08
CA CYS A 109 -13.48 1.47 0.28
C CYS A 109 -14.25 2.50 1.12
N ILE A 110 -13.56 3.57 1.53
CA ILE A 110 -14.08 4.56 2.49
C ILE A 110 -15.15 5.47 1.86
N PRO A 111 -16.25 5.80 2.57
CA PRO A 111 -17.28 6.69 2.05
C PRO A 111 -16.86 8.16 2.02
N ASP A 112 -15.98 8.58 2.93
CA ASP A 112 -15.49 9.96 3.06
C ASP A 112 -13.98 9.96 3.37
N GLN A 113 -13.20 10.55 2.48
CA GLN A 113 -11.73 10.61 2.58
C GLN A 113 -11.23 11.38 3.81
N THR A 114 -12.03 12.30 4.36
CA THR A 114 -11.66 13.06 5.57
C THR A 114 -11.53 12.18 6.81
N MET A 115 -12.06 10.93 6.76
CA MET A 115 -11.97 9.95 7.84
C MET A 115 -10.70 9.09 7.77
N SER A 116 -9.91 9.15 6.71
CA SER A 116 -8.80 8.24 6.43
C SER A 116 -7.82 8.11 7.60
N GLU A 117 -7.34 9.26 8.13
CA GLU A 117 -6.38 9.26 9.24
C GLU A 117 -6.96 8.61 10.50
N ALA A 118 -8.22 8.92 10.84
CA ALA A 118 -8.88 8.38 12.03
C ALA A 118 -9.09 6.86 11.94
N VAL A 119 -9.46 6.38 10.76
CA VAL A 119 -9.68 4.95 10.51
C VAL A 119 -8.39 4.17 10.57
N VAL A 120 -7.33 4.66 9.90
CA VAL A 120 -6.01 4.01 9.93
C VAL A 120 -5.45 3.96 11.35
N ALA A 121 -5.45 5.10 12.05
CA ALA A 121 -4.98 5.15 13.44
C ALA A 121 -5.76 4.20 14.37
N LYS A 122 -7.07 4.04 14.15
CA LYS A 122 -7.91 3.12 14.93
C LYS A 122 -7.54 1.66 14.69
N CYS A 123 -7.35 1.26 13.43
CA CYS A 123 -6.93 -0.09 13.06
C CYS A 123 -5.52 -0.41 13.58
N GLU A 124 -4.58 0.53 13.42
CA GLU A 124 -3.21 0.39 13.95
C GLU A 124 -3.19 0.21 15.47
N ALA A 125 -3.96 1.03 16.21
CA ALA A 125 -4.05 0.92 17.67
C ALA A 125 -4.63 -0.43 18.13
N ALA A 126 -5.46 -1.07 17.30
CA ALA A 126 -6.03 -2.39 17.55
C ALA A 126 -5.15 -3.54 17.02
N GLY A 127 -4.07 -3.25 16.27
CA GLY A 127 -3.23 -4.26 15.63
C GLY A 127 -3.89 -4.94 14.43
N VAL A 128 -4.91 -4.31 13.83
CA VAL A 128 -5.65 -4.81 12.67
C VAL A 128 -5.01 -4.25 11.40
N LEU A 129 -4.64 -5.10 10.46
CA LEU A 129 -4.14 -4.68 9.15
C LEU A 129 -5.28 -4.01 8.35
N ILE A 130 -5.02 -2.82 7.80
CA ILE A 130 -5.98 -2.17 6.90
C ILE A 130 -5.39 -2.05 5.49
N VAL A 131 -6.21 -2.39 4.49
CA VAL A 131 -5.87 -2.30 3.05
C VAL A 131 -7.00 -1.54 2.35
N ALA A 132 -6.64 -0.50 1.63
CA ALA A 132 -7.59 0.26 0.84
C ALA A 132 -7.85 -0.40 -0.52
N CYS A 133 -9.10 -0.46 -0.95
CA CYS A 133 -9.48 -0.88 -2.30
C CYS A 133 -10.23 0.27 -3.00
N ASP A 134 -10.13 0.31 -4.34
CA ASP A 134 -10.66 1.35 -5.22
C ASP A 134 -10.08 2.74 -4.92
N ASP A 135 -10.43 3.37 -3.82
CA ASP A 135 -9.91 4.66 -3.37
C ASP A 135 -8.83 4.50 -2.29
N PRO A 136 -7.63 5.12 -2.42
CA PRO A 136 -6.60 5.06 -1.40
C PRO A 136 -7.00 5.87 -0.15
N LEU A 137 -6.67 5.37 1.03
CA LEU A 137 -6.72 6.14 2.27
C LEU A 137 -5.57 7.15 2.29
N LYS A 138 -5.87 8.44 2.54
CA LYS A 138 -4.89 9.52 2.42
C LYS A 138 -4.96 10.49 3.60
N ASP A 139 -3.81 11.12 3.90
CA ASP A 139 -3.72 12.25 4.82
C ASP A 139 -4.07 13.58 4.14
N GLY A 140 -4.04 14.67 4.93
CA GLY A 140 -4.28 16.03 4.43
C GLY A 140 -3.28 16.50 3.38
N ASP A 141 -2.09 15.91 3.31
CA ASP A 141 -1.04 16.18 2.32
C ASP A 141 -1.09 15.25 1.11
N ASN A 142 -2.14 14.41 1.01
CA ASN A 142 -2.38 13.47 -0.08
C ASN A 142 -1.42 12.26 -0.12
N ASN A 143 -0.71 11.96 0.99
CA ASN A 143 0.10 10.75 1.12
C ASN A 143 -0.80 9.56 1.43
N LYS A 144 -0.45 8.38 0.87
CA LYS A 144 -1.16 7.13 1.17
C LYS A 144 -0.82 6.65 2.57
N LEU A 145 -1.84 6.36 3.38
CA LEU A 145 -1.71 5.91 4.77
C LEU A 145 -1.71 4.38 4.92
N ALA A 146 -2.17 3.65 3.91
CA ALA A 146 -2.26 2.20 3.93
C ALA A 146 -1.89 1.59 2.57
N PRO A 147 -1.56 0.30 2.50
CA PRO A 147 -1.49 -0.43 1.24
C PRO A 147 -2.79 -0.24 0.44
N TRP A 148 -2.67 -0.09 -0.86
CA TRP A 148 -3.79 0.22 -1.74
C TRP A 148 -3.71 -0.54 -3.05
N PHE A 149 -4.85 -0.98 -3.52
CA PHE A 149 -5.07 -1.43 -4.90
C PHE A 149 -6.36 -0.82 -5.45
N GLY A 150 -6.36 -0.49 -6.73
CA GLY A 150 -7.53 0.14 -7.35
C GLY A 150 -7.23 0.67 -8.74
N ILE A 151 -8.15 1.47 -9.27
CA ILE A 151 -8.04 2.07 -10.59
C ILE A 151 -7.18 3.34 -10.55
N ASP A 152 -6.34 3.52 -11.58
CA ASP A 152 -5.61 4.76 -11.80
C ASP A 152 -6.49 5.73 -12.61
N ALA A 153 -7.37 6.46 -11.92
CA ALA A 153 -8.31 7.39 -12.54
C ALA A 153 -7.61 8.51 -13.33
N TYR A 154 -6.40 8.93 -12.93
CA TYR A 154 -5.63 9.91 -13.67
C TYR A 154 -5.22 9.37 -15.04
N ASN A 155 -4.61 8.20 -15.09
CA ASN A 155 -4.18 7.59 -16.35
C ASN A 155 -5.36 7.22 -17.26
N ILE A 156 -6.50 6.83 -16.69
CA ILE A 156 -7.73 6.61 -17.46
C ILE A 156 -8.19 7.92 -18.12
N GLY A 157 -8.25 9.01 -17.36
CA GLY A 157 -8.61 10.34 -17.88
C GLY A 157 -7.62 10.84 -18.93
N TYR A 158 -6.32 10.65 -18.68
CA TYR A 158 -5.26 11.03 -19.62
C TYR A 158 -5.38 10.27 -20.95
N ALA A 159 -5.55 8.96 -20.91
CA ALA A 159 -5.73 8.13 -22.11
C ALA A 159 -7.00 8.51 -22.89
N ALA A 160 -8.08 8.87 -22.21
CA ALA A 160 -9.29 9.39 -22.86
C ALA A 160 -9.01 10.74 -23.59
N GLY A 161 -8.22 11.62 -22.96
CA GLY A 161 -7.79 12.88 -23.56
C GLY A 161 -6.92 12.69 -24.81
N GLU A 162 -5.94 11.78 -24.75
CA GLU A 162 -5.12 11.42 -25.92
C GLU A 162 -5.98 10.85 -27.05
N TRP A 163 -6.92 9.96 -26.74
CA TRP A 163 -7.83 9.42 -27.74
C TRP A 163 -8.66 10.52 -28.41
N MET A 164 -9.16 11.50 -27.65
CA MET A 164 -9.92 12.63 -28.19
C MET A 164 -9.07 13.52 -29.08
N ALA A 165 -7.82 13.81 -28.70
CA ALA A 165 -6.88 14.58 -29.52
C ALA A 165 -6.58 13.87 -30.85
N ASP A 166 -6.34 12.58 -30.79
CA ASP A 166 -6.16 11.72 -31.97
C ASP A 166 -7.43 11.70 -32.86
N TYR A 167 -8.60 11.59 -32.25
CA TYR A 167 -9.86 11.61 -32.98
C TYR A 167 -10.06 12.94 -33.71
N ALA A 168 -9.82 14.07 -33.04
CA ALA A 168 -9.91 15.39 -33.62
C ALA A 168 -8.96 15.54 -34.83
N THR A 169 -7.72 15.11 -34.69
CA THR A 169 -6.70 15.13 -35.74
C THR A 169 -7.12 14.28 -36.95
N LYS A 170 -7.59 13.05 -36.74
CA LYS A 170 -7.98 12.09 -37.77
C LYS A 170 -9.22 12.57 -38.57
N ASN A 171 -10.11 13.34 -37.93
CA ASN A 171 -11.31 13.86 -38.53
C ASN A 171 -11.17 15.31 -39.00
N ASN A 172 -9.96 15.88 -39.01
CA ASN A 172 -9.65 17.25 -39.41
C ASN A 172 -10.56 18.29 -38.72
N MET A 173 -10.81 18.08 -37.42
CA MET A 173 -11.60 19.02 -36.63
C MET A 173 -10.89 20.36 -36.53
N THR A 174 -11.60 21.48 -36.63
CA THR A 174 -11.08 22.85 -36.60
C THR A 174 -11.32 23.49 -35.23
N GLU A 175 -10.67 24.64 -34.98
CA GLU A 175 -10.83 25.43 -33.76
C GLU A 175 -12.27 25.95 -33.56
N ASP A 176 -13.06 26.00 -34.63
CA ASP A 176 -14.44 26.45 -34.59
C ASP A 176 -15.44 25.35 -34.16
N GLU A 177 -14.97 24.11 -34.02
CA GLU A 177 -15.79 22.98 -33.59
C GLU A 177 -15.79 22.85 -32.08
N THR A 178 -16.98 22.71 -31.50
CA THR A 178 -17.16 22.52 -30.07
C THR A 178 -17.26 21.02 -29.73
N VAL A 179 -16.39 20.55 -28.87
CA VAL A 179 -16.48 19.19 -28.31
C VAL A 179 -17.11 19.26 -26.91
N GLY A 180 -18.24 18.56 -26.76
CA GLY A 180 -18.87 18.41 -25.45
C GLY A 180 -18.20 17.25 -24.66
N VAL A 181 -17.71 17.54 -23.48
CA VAL A 181 -17.22 16.51 -22.55
C VAL A 181 -18.25 16.30 -21.44
N LEU A 182 -18.81 15.09 -21.36
CA LEU A 182 -19.65 14.71 -20.24
C LEU A 182 -18.76 14.12 -19.14
N TYR A 183 -18.65 14.84 -18.05
CA TYR A 183 -17.93 14.37 -16.85
C TYR A 183 -18.93 13.98 -15.77
N MET A 184 -18.85 12.73 -15.32
CA MET A 184 -19.70 12.22 -14.25
C MET A 184 -18.86 12.02 -13.00
N THR A 185 -19.20 12.76 -11.93
CA THR A 185 -18.62 12.54 -10.61
C THR A 185 -19.59 11.74 -9.76
N MET A 186 -19.07 10.82 -8.98
CA MET A 186 -19.80 10.23 -7.85
C MET A 186 -19.26 10.90 -6.58
N ASN A 187 -20.10 11.63 -5.88
CA ASN A 187 -19.77 12.24 -4.60
C ASN A 187 -19.95 11.22 -3.49
#